data_8fbee30a8dcae31dde3ad6b4c004f5c6
#
_entry.id   8fbee30a8dcae31dde3ad6b4c004f5c6
#
_cell.length_a   1.000
_cell.length_b   1.000
_cell.length_c   1.000
_cell.angle_alpha   90.00
_cell.angle_beta   90.00
_cell.angle_gamma   90.00
#
_symmetry.space_group_name_H-M   'P 1'
#
loop_
_entity.id
_entity.type
_entity.pdbx_description
1 polymer ?
#
loop_
_entity_poly.entity_id
_entity_poly.type
_entity_poly.pdbx_seq_one_letter_code
_entity_poly.pdbx_strand_id
1 'polypeptide(L)'
;MNPSVLRSQLEAYLPQGTRDRRQQQRMLELLNSSAQPFSRSNLSPGHFTASALVLDPSAERLLLILHRSLGLWLQPGGHFENGDENLEAAVLRELSEETGLLQVEALNPDCQIFDIDIHNIPANPSKGEGPHQHFD
;
A
#
# COMPACT_ATOMS: atom_id res chain seq x y z
N MET A 1 9.18 8.63 1.61
CA MET A 1 8.09 8.94 0.63
C MET A 1 7.67 10.40 0.70
N ASN A 2 7.51 11.09 -0.45
CA ASN A 2 7.06 12.48 -0.52
C ASN A 2 5.52 12.53 -0.72
N PRO A 3 4.74 13.19 0.16
CA PRO A 3 3.29 13.28 0.02
C PRO A 3 2.81 13.89 -1.29
N SER A 4 3.56 14.84 -1.88
CA SER A 4 3.17 15.47 -3.14
C SER A 4 3.29 14.53 -4.34
N VAL A 5 4.23 13.58 -4.30
CA VAL A 5 4.38 12.56 -5.35
C VAL A 5 3.20 11.60 -5.31
N LEU A 6 2.87 11.05 -4.13
CA LEU A 6 1.70 10.17 -3.99
C LEU A 6 0.40 10.90 -4.37
N ARG A 7 0.27 12.17 -4.01
CA ARG A 7 -0.88 12.99 -4.42
C ARG A 7 -1.04 13.01 -5.94
N SER A 8 0.04 13.32 -6.67
CA SER A 8 -0.02 13.38 -8.14
C SER A 8 -0.40 12.03 -8.76
N GLN A 9 0.10 10.93 -8.18
CA GLN A 9 -0.27 9.58 -8.62
C GLN A 9 -1.74 9.26 -8.33
N LEU A 10 -2.24 9.61 -7.14
CA LEU A 10 -3.66 9.44 -6.79
C LEU A 10 -4.58 10.29 -7.65
N GLU A 11 -4.20 11.53 -7.97
CA GLU A 11 -4.97 12.40 -8.87
C GLU A 11 -4.99 11.88 -10.31
N ALA A 12 -3.94 11.19 -10.74
CA ALA A 12 -3.86 10.54 -12.06
C ALA A 12 -4.59 9.19 -12.10
N TYR A 13 -4.86 8.55 -10.96
CA TYR A 13 -5.59 7.29 -10.90
C TYR A 13 -7.02 7.44 -11.42
N LEU A 14 -7.44 6.53 -12.30
CA LEU A 14 -8.76 6.51 -12.94
C LEU A 14 -9.71 5.55 -12.20
N PRO A 15 -10.54 6.04 -11.29
CA PRO A 15 -11.42 5.18 -10.48
C PRO A 15 -12.42 4.40 -11.33
N GLN A 16 -12.51 3.11 -11.10
CA GLN A 16 -13.38 2.18 -11.84
C GLN A 16 -14.84 2.14 -11.32
N GLY A 17 -15.21 3.04 -10.43
CA GLY A 17 -16.58 3.08 -9.93
C GLY A 17 -16.75 4.02 -8.73
N THR A 18 -17.91 3.91 -8.08
CA THR A 18 -18.25 4.78 -6.95
C THR A 18 -17.41 4.46 -5.71
N ARG A 19 -17.06 3.16 -5.50
CA ARG A 19 -16.20 2.73 -4.40
C ARG A 19 -14.83 3.39 -4.52
N ASP A 20 -14.17 3.22 -5.66
CA ASP A 20 -12.83 3.75 -5.90
C ASP A 20 -12.78 5.27 -5.81
N ARG A 21 -13.77 5.97 -6.38
CA ARG A 21 -13.88 7.43 -6.24
C ARG A 21 -13.91 7.88 -4.79
N ARG A 22 -14.67 7.16 -3.95
CA ARG A 22 -14.76 7.46 -2.53
C ARG A 22 -13.44 7.18 -1.81
N GLN A 23 -12.77 6.08 -2.15
CA GLN A 23 -11.48 5.72 -1.57
C GLN A 23 -10.40 6.73 -1.99
N GLN A 24 -10.31 7.07 -3.28
CA GLN A 24 -9.40 8.10 -3.80
C GLN A 24 -9.58 9.45 -3.06
N GLN A 25 -10.82 9.89 -2.89
CA GLN A 25 -11.11 11.11 -2.15
C GLN A 25 -10.59 11.04 -0.71
N ARG A 26 -10.85 9.95 0.01
CA ARG A 26 -10.39 9.75 1.38
C ARG A 26 -8.86 9.68 1.48
N MET A 27 -8.18 9.09 0.50
CA MET A 27 -6.72 9.08 0.42
C MET A 27 -6.16 10.50 0.26
N LEU A 28 -6.75 11.28 -0.63
CA LEU A 28 -6.39 12.69 -0.81
C LEU A 28 -6.68 13.53 0.45
N GLU A 29 -7.77 13.27 1.15
CA GLU A 29 -8.10 13.91 2.44
C GLU A 29 -7.06 13.56 3.51
N LEU A 30 -6.60 12.31 3.61
CA LEU A 30 -5.54 11.91 4.53
C LEU A 30 -4.23 12.65 4.24
N LEU A 31 -3.83 12.77 2.98
CA LEU A 31 -2.64 13.55 2.58
C LEU A 31 -2.76 15.04 2.92
N ASN A 32 -3.98 15.58 2.95
CA ASN A 32 -4.22 16.99 3.29
C ASN A 32 -4.22 17.25 4.80
N SER A 33 -4.75 16.31 5.57
CA SER A 33 -5.05 16.52 6.99
C SER A 33 -3.99 16.00 7.93
N SER A 34 -3.18 15.00 7.50
CA SER A 34 -2.16 14.40 8.35
C SER A 34 -0.77 14.98 8.08
N ALA A 35 -0.08 15.36 9.16
CA ALA A 35 1.34 15.73 9.07
C ALA A 35 2.27 14.52 8.85
N GLN A 36 1.80 13.31 9.14
CA GLN A 36 2.57 12.07 9.03
C GLN A 36 1.73 10.93 8.40
N PRO A 37 1.29 11.08 7.14
CA PRO A 37 0.35 10.14 6.54
C PRO A 37 0.95 8.73 6.31
N PHE A 38 2.27 8.61 6.30
CA PHE A 38 3.00 7.35 6.13
C PHE A 38 3.45 6.73 7.45
N SER A 39 3.30 7.45 8.56
CA SER A 39 3.77 6.95 9.85
C SER A 39 2.86 5.88 10.39
N ARG A 40 3.44 4.74 10.72
CA ARG A 40 2.79 3.63 11.41
C ARG A 40 2.14 4.03 12.73
N SER A 41 2.60 5.12 13.36
CA SER A 41 1.99 5.67 14.57
C SER A 41 0.74 6.50 14.32
N ASN A 42 0.43 6.84 13.06
CA ASN A 42 -0.79 7.54 12.70
C ASN A 42 -1.97 6.56 12.68
N LEU A 43 -2.65 6.42 13.80
CA LEU A 43 -3.76 5.48 14.00
C LEU A 43 -5.15 6.14 13.83
N SER A 44 -5.22 7.44 13.55
CA SER A 44 -6.50 8.15 13.41
C SER A 44 -6.48 9.09 12.20
N PRO A 45 -7.10 8.73 11.09
CA PRO A 45 -7.86 7.47 10.84
C PRO A 45 -6.97 6.27 10.55
N GLY A 46 -5.68 6.46 10.23
CA GLY A 46 -4.72 5.44 9.83
C GLY A 46 -3.60 6.03 9.00
N HIS A 47 -2.90 5.18 8.25
CA HIS A 47 -1.72 5.55 7.46
C HIS A 47 -1.66 4.79 6.14
N PHE A 48 -0.82 5.29 5.22
CA PHE A 48 -0.60 4.62 3.93
C PHE A 48 0.27 3.39 4.09
N THR A 49 -0.08 2.39 3.28
CA THR A 49 0.69 1.17 2.98
C THR A 49 0.88 1.06 1.48
N ALA A 50 1.65 0.07 1.04
CA ALA A 50 1.88 -0.18 -0.37
C ALA A 50 2.04 -1.68 -0.62
N SER A 51 1.33 -2.21 -1.61
CA SER A 51 1.34 -3.64 -1.97
C SER A 51 1.64 -3.83 -3.45
N ALA A 52 2.10 -5.03 -3.81
CA ALA A 52 2.37 -5.42 -5.20
C ALA A 52 1.44 -6.53 -5.66
N LEU A 53 0.88 -6.39 -6.85
CA LEU A 53 0.33 -7.50 -7.60
C LEU A 53 1.44 -8.10 -8.48
N VAL A 54 1.98 -9.25 -8.07
CA VAL A 54 3.11 -9.90 -8.73
C VAL A 54 2.61 -11.10 -9.53
N LEU A 55 2.77 -11.02 -10.84
CA LEU A 55 2.37 -12.09 -11.76
C LEU A 55 3.60 -12.93 -12.17
N ASP A 56 3.37 -14.20 -12.47
CA ASP A 56 4.39 -15.01 -13.12
C ASP A 56 4.58 -14.55 -14.59
N PRO A 57 5.67 -14.98 -15.26
CA PRO A 57 5.94 -14.55 -16.63
C PRO A 57 4.84 -14.89 -17.66
N SER A 58 3.98 -15.87 -17.37
CA SER A 58 2.82 -16.20 -18.22
C SER A 58 1.59 -15.35 -17.92
N ALA A 59 1.62 -14.54 -16.88
CA ALA A 59 0.51 -13.78 -16.33
C ALA A 59 -0.72 -14.65 -15.94
N GLU A 60 -0.50 -15.94 -15.66
CA GLU A 60 -1.55 -16.88 -15.29
C GLU A 60 -1.65 -17.07 -13.77
N ARG A 61 -0.62 -16.71 -13.01
CA ARG A 61 -0.54 -16.89 -11.55
C ARG A 61 -0.16 -15.63 -10.84
N LEU A 62 -0.85 -15.37 -9.72
CA LEU A 62 -0.58 -14.28 -8.81
C LEU A 62 0.20 -14.80 -7.59
N LEU A 63 1.26 -14.10 -7.21
CA LEU A 63 1.99 -14.38 -5.98
C LEU A 63 1.21 -13.88 -4.78
N LEU A 64 0.98 -14.76 -3.83
CA LEU A 64 0.45 -14.42 -2.51
C LEU A 64 1.36 -15.00 -1.42
N ILE A 65 1.43 -14.33 -0.29
CA ILE A 65 2.13 -14.78 0.91
C ILE A 65 1.13 -15.13 2.01
N LEU A 66 1.44 -16.15 2.81
CA LEU A 66 0.62 -16.50 3.96
C LEU A 66 0.98 -15.60 5.15
N HIS A 67 0.14 -14.62 5.43
CA HIS A 67 0.28 -13.77 6.60
C HIS A 67 -0.06 -14.56 7.89
N ARG A 68 0.98 -15.01 8.60
CA ARG A 68 0.85 -16.00 9.71
C ARG A 68 -0.10 -15.56 10.82
N SER A 69 -0.08 -14.29 11.22
CA SER A 69 -0.93 -13.81 12.33
C SER A 69 -2.39 -13.65 11.95
N LEU A 70 -2.70 -13.42 10.66
CA LEU A 70 -4.07 -13.32 10.17
C LEU A 70 -4.60 -14.64 9.60
N GLY A 71 -3.71 -15.58 9.25
CA GLY A 71 -4.08 -16.82 8.56
C GLY A 71 -4.65 -16.60 7.16
N LEU A 72 -4.30 -15.47 6.51
CA LEU A 72 -4.80 -15.07 5.20
C LEU A 72 -3.67 -15.08 4.17
N TRP A 73 -4.01 -15.42 2.94
CA TRP A 73 -3.16 -15.24 1.79
C TRP A 73 -3.35 -13.83 1.24
N LEU A 74 -2.28 -13.04 1.25
CA LEU A 74 -2.28 -11.62 0.86
C LEU A 74 -1.19 -11.36 -0.17
N GLN A 75 -1.34 -10.30 -0.96
CA GLN A 75 -0.26 -9.80 -1.78
C GLN A 75 0.91 -9.31 -0.90
N PRO A 76 2.16 -9.38 -1.40
CA PRO A 76 3.32 -8.81 -0.73
C PRO A 76 3.15 -7.30 -0.58
N GLY A 77 3.51 -6.76 0.58
CA GLY A 77 3.42 -5.33 0.84
C GLY A 77 3.42 -4.99 2.32
N GLY A 78 3.54 -3.72 2.63
CA GLY A 78 3.57 -3.26 4.00
C GLY A 78 3.68 -1.75 4.15
N HIS A 79 4.37 -1.32 5.22
CA HIS A 79 4.45 0.08 5.60
C HIS A 79 5.59 0.81 4.89
N PHE A 80 5.41 2.10 4.66
CA PHE A 80 6.51 2.96 4.23
C PHE A 80 7.56 3.11 5.32
N GLU A 81 8.83 3.09 4.93
CA GLU A 81 9.97 3.32 5.80
C GLU A 81 10.74 4.60 5.46
N ASN A 82 11.59 5.02 6.43
CA ASN A 82 12.51 6.13 6.22
C ASN A 82 13.57 5.72 5.20
N GLY A 83 13.47 6.15 3.98
CA GLY A 83 14.37 5.74 2.90
C GLY A 83 13.61 5.38 1.64
N ASP A 84 12.33 5.06 1.77
CA ASP A 84 11.47 4.87 0.61
C ASP A 84 11.22 6.21 -0.07
N GLU A 85 11.89 6.44 -1.19
CA GLU A 85 11.80 7.71 -1.93
C GLU A 85 10.43 7.87 -2.62
N ASN A 86 9.86 6.74 -3.08
CA ASN A 86 8.60 6.68 -3.81
C ASN A 86 7.87 5.36 -3.54
N LEU A 87 6.69 5.20 -4.13
CA LEU A 87 5.84 4.02 -4.01
C LEU A 87 6.56 2.75 -4.48
N GLU A 88 7.24 2.81 -5.63
CA GLU A 88 7.96 1.68 -6.21
C GLU A 88 9.07 1.19 -5.27
N ALA A 89 9.85 2.10 -4.69
CA ALA A 89 10.92 1.75 -3.74
C ALA A 89 10.37 0.99 -2.53
N ALA A 90 9.24 1.45 -1.95
CA ALA A 90 8.58 0.78 -0.83
C ALA A 90 8.11 -0.63 -1.23
N VAL A 91 7.43 -0.75 -2.35
CA VAL A 91 6.91 -2.03 -2.85
C VAL A 91 8.03 -3.03 -3.15
N LEU A 92 9.11 -2.59 -3.81
CA LEU A 92 10.25 -3.47 -4.14
C LEU A 92 10.99 -3.92 -2.89
N ARG A 93 11.14 -3.05 -1.88
CA ARG A 93 11.73 -3.42 -0.58
C ARG A 93 10.89 -4.49 0.10
N GLU A 94 9.60 -4.26 0.29
CA GLU A 94 8.68 -5.23 0.92
C GLU A 94 8.68 -6.56 0.17
N LEU A 95 8.60 -6.53 -1.16
CA LEU A 95 8.65 -7.73 -1.99
C LEU A 95 9.93 -8.53 -1.77
N SER A 96 11.07 -7.85 -1.74
CA SER A 96 12.37 -8.48 -1.45
C SER A 96 12.44 -9.08 -0.06
N GLU A 97 11.95 -8.37 0.96
CA GLU A 97 11.97 -8.80 2.36
C GLU A 97 11.07 -10.01 2.60
N GLU A 98 9.88 -10.03 2.01
CA GLU A 98 8.89 -11.06 2.25
C GLU A 98 9.07 -12.31 1.38
N THR A 99 9.65 -12.17 0.18
CA THR A 99 9.70 -13.25 -0.81
C THR A 99 11.12 -13.62 -1.28
N GLY A 100 12.10 -12.74 -1.08
CA GLY A 100 13.44 -12.89 -1.62
C GLY A 100 13.56 -12.60 -3.11
N LEU A 101 12.49 -12.16 -3.78
CA LEU A 101 12.54 -11.78 -5.20
C LEU A 101 13.28 -10.46 -5.36
N LEU A 102 14.34 -10.48 -6.18
CA LEU A 102 15.19 -9.33 -6.46
C LEU A 102 15.06 -8.81 -7.90
N GLN A 103 14.47 -9.60 -8.78
CA GLN A 103 14.33 -9.27 -10.19
C GLN A 103 12.86 -9.38 -10.58
N VAL A 104 12.25 -8.24 -10.74
CA VAL A 104 10.88 -8.07 -11.22
C VAL A 104 10.86 -6.95 -12.26
N GLU A 105 9.97 -7.05 -13.21
CA GLU A 105 9.73 -6.01 -14.21
C GLU A 105 8.39 -5.35 -13.91
N ALA A 106 8.36 -4.02 -13.89
CA ALA A 106 7.12 -3.29 -13.78
C ALA A 106 6.31 -3.45 -15.07
N LEU A 107 5.09 -3.96 -14.97
CA LEU A 107 4.15 -4.01 -16.10
C LEU A 107 3.71 -2.61 -16.52
N ASN A 108 3.81 -1.67 -15.61
CA ASN A 108 3.50 -0.28 -15.82
C ASN A 108 4.76 0.58 -15.53
N PRO A 109 5.54 0.94 -16.57
CA PRO A 109 6.81 1.64 -16.41
C PRO A 109 6.67 3.04 -15.79
N ASP A 110 5.48 3.65 -15.85
CA ASP A 110 5.21 4.93 -15.22
C ASP A 110 4.86 4.81 -13.73
N CYS A 111 4.97 3.59 -13.17
CA CYS A 111 4.65 3.26 -11.77
C CYS A 111 3.28 3.83 -11.32
N GLN A 112 2.29 3.69 -12.21
CA GLN A 112 0.93 4.13 -11.91
C GLN A 112 0.27 3.18 -10.92
N ILE A 113 -0.54 3.74 -10.05
CA ILE A 113 -1.37 2.96 -9.13
C ILE A 113 -2.32 2.08 -9.95
N PHE A 114 -2.27 0.77 -9.72
CA PHE A 114 -3.15 -0.19 -10.39
C PHE A 114 -4.51 -0.28 -9.73
N ASP A 115 -4.53 -0.33 -8.39
CA ASP A 115 -5.74 -0.40 -7.57
C ASP A 115 -5.54 0.36 -6.26
N ILE A 116 -6.62 0.68 -5.58
CA ILE A 116 -6.61 1.32 -4.27
C ILE A 116 -7.61 0.65 -3.33
N ASP A 117 -7.22 0.48 -2.07
CA ASP A 117 -8.11 -0.03 -1.04
C ASP A 117 -7.95 0.70 0.30
N ILE A 118 -9.04 0.78 1.05
CA ILE A 118 -9.02 1.24 2.44
C ILE A 118 -9.72 0.19 3.28
N HIS A 119 -8.95 -0.46 4.14
CA HIS A 119 -9.46 -1.51 5.00
C HIS A 119 -9.16 -1.29 6.49
N ASN A 120 -9.96 -1.88 7.33
CA ASN A 120 -9.83 -1.75 8.77
C ASN A 120 -8.84 -2.77 9.33
N ILE A 121 -7.94 -2.28 10.16
CA ILE A 121 -7.01 -3.10 10.93
C ILE A 121 -7.55 -3.19 12.36
N PRO A 122 -7.80 -4.38 12.89
CA PRO A 122 -8.22 -4.56 14.27
C PRO A 122 -7.11 -4.17 15.23
N ALA A 123 -7.48 -3.82 16.47
CA ALA A 123 -6.52 -3.55 17.52
C ALA A 123 -5.57 -4.73 17.72
N ASN A 124 -4.28 -4.43 17.91
CA ASN A 124 -3.27 -5.41 18.26
C ASN A 124 -2.63 -5.04 19.62
N PRO A 125 -3.19 -5.50 20.75
CA PRO A 125 -2.69 -5.16 22.08
C PRO A 125 -1.23 -5.59 22.31
N SER A 126 -0.78 -6.65 21.65
CA SER A 126 0.60 -7.14 21.80
C SER A 126 1.64 -6.16 21.23
N LYS A 127 1.23 -5.31 20.29
CA LYS A 127 2.04 -4.24 19.69
C LYS A 127 1.68 -2.85 20.23
N GLY A 128 0.68 -2.74 21.11
CA GLY A 128 0.18 -1.46 21.59
C GLY A 128 -0.57 -0.65 20.51
N GLU A 129 -1.03 -1.32 19.47
CA GLU A 129 -1.72 -0.68 18.33
C GLU A 129 -3.24 -0.71 18.55
N GLY A 130 -3.88 0.45 18.51
CA GLY A 130 -5.34 0.57 18.46
C GLY A 130 -5.90 0.21 17.10
N PRO A 131 -7.26 0.11 16.97
CA PRO A 131 -7.88 -0.10 15.68
C PRO A 131 -7.64 1.12 14.78
N HIS A 132 -7.31 0.89 13.52
CA HIS A 132 -7.01 1.93 12.55
C HIS A 132 -7.31 1.48 11.12
N GLN A 133 -6.96 2.29 10.13
CA GLN A 133 -7.12 1.95 8.72
C GLN A 133 -5.79 1.93 7.99
N HIS A 134 -5.62 0.96 7.09
CA HIS A 134 -4.61 1.02 6.05
C HIS A 134 -5.23 1.64 4.79
N PHE A 135 -4.47 2.52 4.17
CA PHE A 135 -4.75 3.16 2.90
C PHE A 135 -3.73 2.62 1.88
N ASP A 136 -4.09 1.52 1.21
CA ASP A 136 -3.20 0.71 0.39
C ASP A 136 -3.31 1.03 -1.10
#